data_551e827beb75cea38c1241aaf3407b38
#
_entry.id   551e827beb75cea38c1241aaf3407b38
#
_cell.length_a   1.000
_cell.length_b   1.000
_cell.length_c   1.000
_cell.angle_alpha   90.00
_cell.angle_beta   90.00
_cell.angle_gamma   90.00
#
_symmetry.space_group_name_H-M   'P 1'
#
loop_
_entity.id
_entity.type
_entity.pdbx_description
1 polymer ?
#
loop_
_entity_poly.entity_id
_entity_poly.type
_entity_poly.pdbx_seq_one_letter_code
_entity_poly.pdbx_strand_id
1 'polypeptide(L)'
;MDNEDGDRCWAMLALAAPNVADVGTSRISGFIRRDKSEGRMRSAFLVAGLAGLGRISADTANSLNRRYGLGLGRVTSWTRIIDAAAGRGQAGTVLVLTGTGFQTPSLDRLPSAHLYHAIAGLERTGQDFNARMIAAEALSRT
;
A
#
# COMPACT_ATOMS: atom_id res chain seq x y z
N MET A 1 23.75 -7.47 9.39
CA MET A 1 22.33 -7.28 9.01
C MET A 1 22.04 -8.24 7.88
N ASP A 2 21.10 -9.13 8.09
CA ASP A 2 20.67 -10.07 7.06
C ASP A 2 20.03 -9.30 5.88
N ASN A 3 20.11 -9.83 4.66
CA ASN A 3 19.52 -9.19 3.48
C ASN A 3 18.00 -8.95 3.65
N GLU A 4 17.32 -9.83 4.37
CA GLU A 4 15.90 -9.70 4.67
C GLU A 4 15.60 -8.51 5.58
N ASP A 5 16.39 -8.30 6.62
CA ASP A 5 16.26 -7.15 7.53
C ASP A 5 16.53 -5.83 6.80
N GLY A 6 17.55 -5.83 5.92
CA GLY A 6 17.87 -4.68 5.09
C GLY A 6 16.74 -4.32 4.12
N ASP A 7 16.10 -5.31 3.53
CA ASP A 7 14.96 -5.11 2.64
C ASP A 7 13.74 -4.59 3.40
N ARG A 8 13.45 -5.12 4.59
CA ARG A 8 12.35 -4.62 5.43
C ARG A 8 12.58 -3.18 5.87
N CYS A 9 13.78 -2.86 6.34
CA CYS A 9 14.13 -1.51 6.75
C CYS A 9 13.97 -0.52 5.59
N TRP A 10 14.47 -0.85 4.42
CA TRP A 10 14.31 -0.05 3.22
C TRP A 10 12.83 0.15 2.87
N ALA A 11 12.04 -0.92 2.86
CA ALA A 11 10.62 -0.85 2.52
C ALA A 11 9.84 0.02 3.52
N MET A 12 10.12 -0.10 4.80
CA MET A 12 9.52 0.74 5.83
C MET A 12 9.85 2.21 5.62
N LEU A 13 11.11 2.53 5.32
CA LEU A 13 11.54 3.90 5.03
C LEU A 13 10.90 4.43 3.74
N ALA A 14 10.80 3.61 2.70
CA ALA A 14 10.17 4.00 1.44
C ALA A 14 8.70 4.37 1.61
N LEU A 15 8.01 3.80 2.61
CA LEU A 15 6.61 4.12 2.94
C LEU A 15 6.49 5.25 3.96
N ALA A 16 7.29 5.23 5.02
CA ALA A 16 7.11 6.12 6.17
C ALA A 16 7.74 7.50 5.99
N ALA A 17 8.84 7.61 5.26
CA ALA A 17 9.56 8.87 5.11
C ALA A 17 8.70 9.93 4.37
N PRO A 18 8.75 11.20 4.79
CA PRO A 18 8.09 12.27 4.05
C PRO A 18 8.87 12.58 2.76
N ASN A 19 8.16 13.08 1.75
CA ASN A 19 8.76 13.65 0.52
C ASN A 19 9.73 12.71 -0.22
N VAL A 20 9.41 11.42 -0.27
CA VAL A 20 10.19 10.45 -1.05
C VAL A 20 9.90 10.67 -2.54
N ALA A 21 10.95 10.83 -3.33
CA ALA A 21 10.87 10.82 -4.79
C ALA A 21 10.51 9.43 -5.33
N ASP A 22 10.29 9.33 -6.63
CA ASP A 22 9.95 8.08 -7.29
C ASP A 22 10.89 6.93 -6.88
N VAL A 23 10.29 5.84 -6.46
CA VAL A 23 11.03 4.63 -6.07
C VAL A 23 11.34 3.80 -7.31
N GLY A 24 12.61 3.45 -7.49
CA GLY A 24 13.08 2.73 -8.68
C GLY A 24 12.48 1.33 -8.82
N THR A 25 11.98 1.02 -10.00
CA THR A 25 11.36 -0.28 -10.32
C THR A 25 12.31 -1.46 -10.09
N SER A 26 13.60 -1.29 -10.36
CA SER A 26 14.60 -2.34 -10.15
C SER A 26 14.74 -2.73 -8.68
N ARG A 27 14.70 -1.76 -7.77
CA ARG A 27 14.76 -2.00 -6.32
C ARG A 27 13.52 -2.74 -5.85
N ILE A 28 12.33 -2.34 -6.32
CA ILE A 28 11.06 -3.00 -6.00
C ILE A 28 11.06 -4.43 -6.53
N SER A 29 11.44 -4.65 -7.77
CA SER A 29 11.51 -5.99 -8.37
C SER A 29 12.48 -6.90 -7.63
N GLY A 30 13.62 -6.37 -7.19
CA GLY A 30 14.56 -7.09 -6.35
C GLY A 30 13.95 -7.52 -5.01
N PHE A 31 13.23 -6.62 -4.36
CA PHE A 31 12.48 -6.91 -3.14
C PHE A 31 11.47 -8.04 -3.35
N ILE A 32 10.64 -7.95 -4.40
CA ILE A 32 9.61 -8.96 -4.70
C ILE A 32 10.23 -10.34 -4.95
N ARG A 33 11.36 -10.39 -5.66
CA ARG A 33 12.03 -11.67 -5.94
C ARG A 33 12.59 -12.34 -4.69
N ARG A 34 13.00 -11.56 -3.69
CA ARG A 34 13.53 -12.07 -2.41
C ARG A 34 12.45 -12.32 -1.37
N ASP A 35 11.23 -11.86 -1.61
CA ASP A 35 10.13 -11.99 -0.67
C ASP A 35 9.71 -13.46 -0.49
N LYS A 36 9.83 -13.94 0.74
CA LYS A 36 9.46 -15.30 1.15
C LYS A 36 8.14 -15.34 1.92
N SER A 37 7.45 -14.22 2.07
CA SER A 37 6.15 -14.19 2.73
C SER A 37 5.12 -14.99 1.94
N GLU A 38 4.14 -15.56 2.63
CA GLU A 38 3.08 -16.34 2.01
C GLU A 38 2.34 -15.50 0.96
N GLY A 39 2.24 -16.04 -0.26
CA GLY A 39 1.60 -15.34 -1.36
C GLY A 39 2.25 -14.01 -1.75
N ARG A 40 3.49 -13.77 -1.32
CA ARG A 40 4.19 -12.47 -1.48
C ARG A 40 3.38 -11.30 -0.93
N MET A 41 2.72 -11.51 0.19
CA MET A 41 1.87 -10.49 0.82
C MET A 41 2.66 -9.23 1.19
N ARG A 42 3.88 -9.39 1.67
CA ARG A 42 4.78 -8.27 2.00
C ARG A 42 5.04 -7.39 0.77
N SER A 43 5.31 -8.01 -0.37
CA SER A 43 5.48 -7.31 -1.65
C SER A 43 4.20 -6.64 -2.14
N ALA A 44 3.06 -7.33 -2.00
CA ALA A 44 1.76 -6.76 -2.37
C ALA A 44 1.45 -5.51 -1.54
N PHE A 45 1.72 -5.53 -0.25
CA PHE A 45 1.52 -4.37 0.64
C PHE A 45 2.50 -3.24 0.34
N LEU A 46 3.76 -3.55 0.03
CA LEU A 46 4.72 -2.53 -0.38
C LEU A 46 4.27 -1.81 -1.65
N VAL A 47 3.91 -2.55 -2.68
CA VAL A 47 3.48 -1.96 -3.96
C VAL A 47 2.16 -1.19 -3.79
N ALA A 48 1.21 -1.73 -3.03
CA ALA A 48 -0.04 -1.05 -2.70
C ALA A 48 0.21 0.29 -1.99
N GLY A 49 1.09 0.30 -1.00
CA GLY A 49 1.47 1.51 -0.27
C GLY A 49 2.18 2.52 -1.15
N LEU A 50 3.18 2.11 -1.91
CA LEU A 50 3.92 3.00 -2.82
C LEU A 50 3.01 3.61 -3.88
N ALA A 51 2.13 2.81 -4.48
CA ALA A 51 1.17 3.29 -5.47
C ALA A 51 0.16 4.26 -4.86
N GLY A 52 -0.40 3.92 -3.70
CA GLY A 52 -1.35 4.77 -2.99
C GLY A 52 -0.75 6.10 -2.55
N LEU A 53 0.52 6.11 -2.12
CA LEU A 53 1.28 7.32 -1.77
C LEU A 53 1.75 8.12 -2.99
N GLY A 54 1.57 7.62 -4.20
CA GLY A 54 2.06 8.28 -5.41
C GLY A 54 3.57 8.21 -5.60
N ARG A 55 4.25 7.26 -4.97
CA ARG A 55 5.71 7.07 -5.03
C ARG A 55 6.17 6.17 -6.17
N ILE A 56 5.24 5.57 -6.86
CA ILE A 56 5.38 4.92 -8.16
C ILE A 56 4.19 5.31 -9.03
N SER A 57 4.38 5.29 -10.35
CA SER A 57 3.30 5.60 -11.29
C SER A 57 2.25 4.49 -11.32
N ALA A 58 1.04 4.81 -11.78
CA ALA A 58 -0.01 3.83 -12.00
C ALA A 58 0.42 2.74 -13.00
N ASP A 59 1.14 3.11 -14.05
CA ASP A 59 1.66 2.17 -15.04
C ASP A 59 2.67 1.19 -14.43
N THR A 60 3.57 1.69 -13.58
CA THR A 60 4.52 0.83 -12.85
C THR A 60 3.78 -0.12 -11.91
N ALA A 61 2.82 0.37 -11.14
CA ALA A 61 2.02 -0.47 -10.24
C ALA A 61 1.26 -1.55 -11.01
N ASN A 62 0.62 -1.20 -12.12
CA ASN A 62 -0.10 -2.15 -12.97
C ASN A 62 0.83 -3.21 -13.59
N SER A 63 2.01 -2.82 -14.01
CA SER A 63 3.00 -3.74 -14.58
C SER A 63 3.50 -4.73 -13.53
N LEU A 64 3.82 -4.28 -12.33
CA LEU A 64 4.21 -5.13 -11.20
C LEU A 64 3.08 -6.06 -10.77
N ASN A 65 1.86 -5.54 -10.72
CA ASN A 65 0.67 -6.33 -10.37
C ASN A 65 0.45 -7.47 -11.37
N ARG A 66 0.51 -7.19 -12.68
CA ARG A 66 0.37 -8.23 -13.73
C ARG A 66 1.50 -9.25 -13.69
N ARG A 67 2.73 -8.80 -13.49
CA ARG A 67 3.91 -9.66 -13.50
C ARG A 67 3.95 -10.62 -12.31
N TYR A 68 3.56 -10.16 -11.13
CA TYR A 68 3.73 -10.90 -9.87
C TYR A 68 2.42 -11.34 -9.22
N GLY A 69 1.26 -10.96 -9.75
CA GLY A 69 -0.04 -11.36 -9.22
C GLY A 69 -0.32 -10.78 -7.83
N LEU A 70 -0.18 -9.46 -7.66
CA LEU A 70 -0.24 -8.81 -6.35
C LEU A 70 -1.67 -8.49 -5.86
N GLY A 71 -2.69 -8.71 -6.68
CA GLY A 71 -4.09 -8.54 -6.29
C GLY A 71 -4.59 -7.09 -6.20
N LEU A 72 -3.85 -6.12 -6.76
CA LEU A 72 -4.19 -4.69 -6.65
C LEU A 72 -5.45 -4.30 -7.43
N GLY A 73 -5.84 -5.07 -8.41
CA GLY A 73 -6.99 -4.77 -9.26
C GLY A 73 -8.34 -5.20 -8.71
N ARG A 74 -8.41 -5.76 -7.51
CA ARG A 74 -9.66 -6.24 -6.93
C ARG A 74 -10.60 -5.08 -6.60
N VAL A 75 -11.82 -5.12 -7.13
CA VAL A 75 -12.87 -4.12 -6.87
C VAL A 75 -13.92 -4.74 -5.96
N THR A 76 -14.25 -4.04 -4.88
CA THR A 76 -15.29 -4.42 -3.92
C THR A 76 -16.23 -3.23 -3.67
N SER A 77 -17.34 -3.47 -3.00
CA SER A 77 -18.22 -2.38 -2.56
C SER A 77 -17.49 -1.36 -1.70
N TRP A 78 -16.60 -1.84 -0.80
CA TRP A 78 -15.80 -0.97 0.06
C TRP A 78 -14.84 -0.08 -0.75
N THR A 79 -14.13 -0.63 -1.75
CA THR A 79 -13.24 0.19 -2.59
C THR A 79 -13.99 1.24 -3.38
N ARG A 80 -15.19 0.93 -3.86
CA ARG A 80 -16.03 1.91 -4.55
C ARG A 80 -16.49 3.04 -3.64
N ILE A 81 -16.89 2.71 -2.42
CA ILE A 81 -17.37 3.71 -1.45
C ILE A 81 -16.24 4.64 -1.03
N ILE A 82 -15.06 4.10 -0.72
CA ILE A 82 -13.92 4.92 -0.30
C ILE A 82 -13.42 5.81 -1.43
N ASP A 83 -13.38 5.30 -2.66
CA ASP A 83 -13.00 6.09 -3.85
C ASP A 83 -14.00 7.24 -4.10
N ALA A 84 -15.29 6.99 -3.94
CA ALA A 84 -16.31 8.01 -4.07
C ALA A 84 -16.18 9.10 -2.99
N ALA A 85 -15.94 8.72 -1.75
CA ALA A 85 -15.70 9.65 -0.65
C ALA A 85 -14.44 10.50 -0.89
N ALA A 86 -13.35 9.89 -1.33
CA ALA A 86 -12.12 10.59 -1.68
C ALA A 86 -12.32 11.55 -2.85
N GLY A 87 -13.05 11.14 -3.87
CA GLY A 87 -13.36 11.98 -5.03
C GLY A 87 -14.21 13.22 -4.68
N ARG A 88 -14.96 13.17 -3.58
CA ARG A 88 -15.73 14.30 -3.05
C ARG A 88 -14.96 15.13 -2.01
N GLY A 89 -13.71 14.79 -1.72
CA GLY A 89 -12.90 15.47 -0.70
C GLY A 89 -13.36 15.23 0.74
N GLN A 90 -14.08 14.14 0.99
CA GLN A 90 -14.63 13.81 2.32
C GLN A 90 -13.58 13.13 3.21
N ALA A 91 -12.64 13.91 3.73
CA ALA A 91 -11.51 13.42 4.51
C ALA A 91 -11.92 12.57 5.73
N GLY A 92 -12.88 13.05 6.50
CA GLY A 92 -13.38 12.33 7.69
C GLY A 92 -14.02 10.99 7.32
N THR A 93 -14.79 10.95 6.25
CA THR A 93 -15.43 9.73 5.75
C THR A 93 -14.38 8.71 5.29
N VAL A 94 -13.34 9.14 4.56
CA VAL A 94 -12.23 8.28 4.15
C VAL A 94 -11.53 7.69 5.38
N LEU A 95 -11.26 8.49 6.39
CA LEU A 95 -10.61 8.02 7.62
C LEU A 95 -11.45 6.98 8.35
N VAL A 96 -12.76 7.22 8.50
CA VAL A 96 -13.68 6.26 9.14
C VAL A 96 -13.79 4.97 8.34
N LEU A 97 -13.91 5.04 7.02
CA LEU A 97 -13.96 3.86 6.14
C LEU A 97 -12.66 3.06 6.22
N THR A 98 -11.51 3.72 6.31
CA THR A 98 -10.22 3.07 6.51
C THR A 98 -10.21 2.31 7.84
N GLY A 99 -10.60 2.97 8.93
CA GLY A 99 -10.66 2.37 10.25
C GLY A 99 -11.57 1.14 10.31
N THR A 100 -12.77 1.22 9.72
CA THR A 100 -13.71 0.09 9.69
C THR A 100 -13.27 -1.02 8.76
N GLY A 101 -12.70 -0.69 7.61
CA GLY A 101 -12.21 -1.68 6.63
C GLY A 101 -11.00 -2.47 7.13
N PHE A 102 -10.27 -1.94 8.10
CA PHE A 102 -9.07 -2.57 8.67
C PHE A 102 -9.33 -3.27 10.00
N GLN A 103 -10.57 -3.34 10.45
CA GLN A 103 -10.99 -4.13 11.61
C GLN A 103 -11.05 -5.61 11.27
N THR A 104 -9.89 -6.20 11.00
CA THR A 104 -9.76 -7.63 10.80
C THR A 104 -8.95 -8.22 11.96
N PRO A 105 -9.20 -9.50 12.37
CA PRO A 105 -8.43 -10.13 13.44
C PRO A 105 -6.93 -10.18 13.12
N SER A 106 -6.58 -10.09 11.83
CA SER A 106 -5.21 -10.17 11.36
C SER A 106 -5.10 -9.42 10.02
N LEU A 107 -4.12 -8.54 9.89
CA LEU A 107 -3.88 -7.76 8.67
C LEU A 107 -3.42 -8.63 7.48
N ASP A 108 -2.99 -9.87 7.73
CA ASP A 108 -2.63 -10.83 6.69
C ASP A 108 -3.82 -11.23 5.81
N ARG A 109 -5.03 -10.99 6.27
CA ARG A 109 -6.27 -11.22 5.50
C ARG A 109 -6.77 -9.99 4.76
N LEU A 110 -6.14 -8.85 4.98
CA LEU A 110 -6.51 -7.62 4.29
C LEU A 110 -6.11 -7.72 2.81
N PRO A 111 -7.04 -7.56 1.85
CA PRO A 111 -6.67 -7.51 0.45
C PRO A 111 -5.73 -6.32 0.17
N SER A 112 -4.69 -6.53 -0.62
CA SER A 112 -3.76 -5.46 -1.01
C SER A 112 -4.46 -4.31 -1.73
N ALA A 113 -5.53 -4.61 -2.49
CA ALA A 113 -6.37 -3.59 -3.12
C ALA A 113 -7.04 -2.67 -2.09
N HIS A 114 -7.49 -3.20 -0.94
CA HIS A 114 -8.06 -2.37 0.13
C HIS A 114 -7.02 -1.42 0.72
N LEU A 115 -5.80 -1.90 0.93
CA LEU A 115 -4.70 -1.04 1.40
C LEU A 115 -4.40 0.06 0.37
N TYR A 116 -4.29 -0.29 -0.91
CA TYR A 116 -4.07 0.69 -1.98
C TYR A 116 -5.13 1.80 -1.99
N HIS A 117 -6.41 1.44 -2.01
CA HIS A 117 -7.51 2.41 -2.06
C HIS A 117 -7.59 3.27 -0.79
N ALA A 118 -7.32 2.70 0.38
CA ALA A 118 -7.25 3.46 1.63
C ALA A 118 -6.13 4.51 1.59
N ILE A 119 -4.92 4.10 1.23
CA ILE A 119 -3.76 5.00 1.15
C ILE A 119 -3.99 6.10 0.10
N ALA A 120 -4.46 5.73 -1.09
CA ALA A 120 -4.78 6.68 -2.15
C ALA A 120 -5.87 7.68 -1.71
N GLY A 121 -6.91 7.19 -1.03
CA GLY A 121 -7.99 8.03 -0.51
C GLY A 121 -7.52 9.02 0.55
N LEU A 122 -6.65 8.58 1.46
CA LEU A 122 -6.05 9.46 2.48
C LEU A 122 -5.16 10.53 1.82
N GLU A 123 -4.34 10.16 0.84
CA GLU A 123 -3.53 11.13 0.10
C GLU A 123 -4.38 12.17 -0.64
N ARG A 124 -5.42 11.72 -1.34
CA ARG A 124 -6.32 12.61 -2.10
C ARG A 124 -7.08 13.58 -1.20
N THR A 125 -7.26 13.27 0.07
CA THR A 125 -7.94 14.12 1.04
C THR A 125 -6.97 14.87 1.97
N GLY A 126 -5.69 14.94 1.63
CA GLY A 126 -4.68 15.72 2.33
C GLY A 126 -4.17 15.11 3.62
N GLN A 127 -4.35 13.80 3.81
CA GLN A 127 -3.97 13.09 5.04
C GLN A 127 -2.68 12.28 4.85
N ASP A 128 -1.63 12.92 4.33
CA ASP A 128 -0.35 12.27 4.00
C ASP A 128 0.28 11.56 5.20
N PHE A 129 0.30 12.17 6.38
CA PHE A 129 0.86 11.53 7.57
C PHE A 129 0.14 10.24 7.90
N ASN A 130 -1.19 10.25 7.93
CA ASN A 130 -1.99 9.06 8.20
C ASN A 130 -1.76 7.98 7.13
N ALA A 131 -1.71 8.37 5.87
CA ALA A 131 -1.44 7.46 4.76
C ALA A 131 -0.10 6.74 4.93
N ARG A 132 0.97 7.47 5.24
CA ARG A 132 2.31 6.90 5.45
C ARG A 132 2.35 5.97 6.65
N MET A 133 1.75 6.36 7.77
CA MET A 133 1.75 5.55 8.98
C MET A 133 0.95 4.25 8.79
N ILE A 134 -0.20 4.30 8.14
CA ILE A 134 -1.01 3.12 7.85
C ILE A 134 -0.28 2.17 6.89
N ALA A 135 0.38 2.70 5.86
CA ALA A 135 1.15 1.89 4.93
C ALA A 135 2.32 1.16 5.63
N ALA A 136 3.07 1.87 6.46
CA ALA A 136 4.17 1.32 7.22
C ALA A 136 3.71 0.28 8.25
N GLU A 137 2.64 0.57 8.98
CA GLU A 137 2.06 -0.35 9.96
C GLU A 137 1.58 -1.65 9.30
N ALA A 138 0.88 -1.55 8.17
CA ALA A 138 0.43 -2.73 7.43
C ALA A 138 1.60 -3.60 7.00
N LEU A 139 2.66 -3.00 6.46
CA LEU A 139 3.86 -3.72 6.06
C LEU A 139 4.57 -4.39 7.26
N SER A 140 4.62 -3.70 8.40
CA SER A 140 5.31 -4.20 9.59
C SER A 140 4.72 -5.51 10.12
N ARG A 141 3.45 -5.75 9.84
CA ARG A 141 2.71 -6.92 10.31
C ARG A 141 2.74 -8.11 9.35
N THR A 142 3.47 -7.97 8.25
CA THR A 142 3.67 -9.10 7.29
C THR A 142 4.90 -9.99 7.66
#